data_a75375eac4045239bac57280c320ecb5
#
_entry.id   a75375eac4045239bac57280c320ecb5
#
_cell.length_a   1.000
_cell.length_b   1.000
_cell.length_c   1.000
_cell.angle_alpha   90.00
_cell.angle_beta   90.00
_cell.angle_gamma   90.00
#
_symmetry.space_group_name_H-M   'P 1'
#
loop_
_entity.id
_entity.type
_entity.pdbx_description
1 polymer ?
#
loop_
_entity_poly.entity_id
_entity_poly.type
_entity_poly.pdbx_seq_one_letter_code
_entity_poly.pdbx_strand_id
1 'polypeptide(L)'
;MIETKMETRRDAGSVVVACPDARPPAYQAVIGLGRAGLLQRFLTSSYYDPDGPLATLARRLDPQRLSRLESVLLRRHDAEIPAGRVSTVPCVDMSLRIEARLAGRTQTIKRLLAQARATWFDRRLARLLARCRPGALLVFSDVGSAATLPLCRRLGIPTILSMVHGDVREEAEVLNKEAALAPEFFPIYLGDGVLDRAELAWLHRRRLRDIALADLVLVPSDHIAETLVEHGTSRQKIRVVPYAADCRRFRPLAGKRHDASCTFLFAGGITQRKGIKYLLEAWSRVRRPGWKLQLLGALPKNPGPLSPLLDQVELLGRVAHADVPARMAAADVFVFPSLFEGSAVVTYEALACGLPCVVTPAAGSVVRDCVEGFLVGPHDVNGLAQRMEQLGNMPELRAWMSAAARCRARDFDWPRYHGSLVDAVNALTPTLRIGSTGTPVLTPASKRELV
;
A
#
# COMPACT_ATOMS: atom_id res chain seq x y z
N MET A 1 42.52 34.99 10.18
CA MET A 1 41.17 34.51 10.51
C MET A 1 40.39 34.40 9.22
N ILE A 2 40.38 33.18 8.66
CA ILE A 2 39.64 32.87 7.43
C ILE A 2 38.60 31.84 7.89
N GLU A 3 37.37 32.32 8.13
CA GLU A 3 36.20 31.43 8.31
C GLU A 3 35.90 30.78 6.95
N THR A 4 36.36 29.57 6.77
CA THR A 4 35.96 28.71 5.65
C THR A 4 34.52 28.28 5.92
N LYS A 5 33.55 29.02 5.37
CA LYS A 5 32.18 28.54 5.21
C LYS A 5 32.22 27.25 4.40
N MET A 6 32.14 26.11 5.08
CA MET A 6 31.79 24.86 4.46
C MET A 6 30.33 24.98 3.98
N GLU A 7 30.11 25.54 2.81
CA GLU A 7 28.89 25.30 2.04
C GLU A 7 28.87 23.81 1.71
N THR A 8 28.17 23.03 2.53
CA THR A 8 27.84 21.63 2.21
C THR A 8 27.03 21.65 0.91
N ARG A 9 27.69 21.39 -0.22
CA ARG A 9 27.07 21.23 -1.54
C ARG A 9 25.89 20.27 -1.36
N ARG A 10 24.69 20.72 -1.73
CA ARG A 10 23.53 19.82 -1.89
C ARG A 10 23.95 18.77 -2.90
N ASP A 11 23.76 17.50 -2.54
CA ASP A 11 23.86 16.40 -3.49
C ASP A 11 22.57 16.41 -4.32
N ALA A 12 22.56 17.29 -5.34
CA ALA A 12 21.34 17.70 -6.07
C ALA A 12 20.61 16.54 -6.77
N GLY A 13 21.25 15.38 -6.88
CA GLY A 13 20.72 14.17 -7.52
C GLY A 13 20.23 13.11 -6.56
N SER A 14 20.12 13.37 -5.25
CA SER A 14 19.91 12.32 -4.27
C SER A 14 18.59 12.44 -3.51
N VAL A 15 17.96 11.29 -3.26
CA VAL A 15 16.69 11.16 -2.55
C VAL A 15 16.88 10.39 -1.26
N VAL A 16 16.37 10.93 -0.15
CA VAL A 16 16.17 10.16 1.08
C VAL A 16 14.76 9.60 1.07
N VAL A 17 14.63 8.30 1.32
CA VAL A 17 13.33 7.63 1.48
C VAL A 17 13.12 7.32 2.95
N ALA A 18 11.91 7.55 3.48
CA ALA A 18 11.60 7.27 4.88
C ALA A 18 10.25 6.56 5.04
N CYS A 19 10.30 5.34 5.58
CA CYS A 19 9.13 4.54 5.93
C CYS A 19 9.47 3.62 7.12
N PRO A 20 8.72 3.67 8.23
CA PRO A 20 8.98 2.77 9.37
C PRO A 20 8.61 1.31 9.08
N ASP A 21 7.70 1.09 8.14
CA ASP A 21 7.14 -0.23 7.84
C ASP A 21 7.86 -0.92 6.67
N ALA A 22 7.92 -2.24 6.70
CA ALA A 22 8.39 -3.08 5.59
C ALA A 22 7.23 -3.41 4.63
N ARG A 23 6.59 -2.37 4.07
CA ARG A 23 5.50 -2.56 3.10
C ARG A 23 6.05 -2.63 1.68
N PRO A 24 5.48 -3.48 0.80
CA PRO A 24 5.96 -3.59 -0.58
C PRO A 24 6.12 -2.25 -1.30
N PRO A 25 5.18 -1.29 -1.25
CA PRO A 25 5.35 -0.02 -1.96
C PRO A 25 6.58 0.77 -1.51
N ALA A 26 6.93 0.75 -0.21
CA ALA A 26 8.10 1.46 0.29
C ALA A 26 9.40 0.82 -0.18
N TYR A 27 9.49 -0.53 -0.13
CA TYR A 27 10.66 -1.26 -0.61
C TYR A 27 10.81 -1.10 -2.12
N GLN A 28 9.72 -1.20 -2.86
CA GLN A 28 9.74 -0.97 -4.30
C GLN A 28 10.14 0.46 -4.68
N ALA A 29 9.74 1.46 -3.90
CA ALA A 29 10.23 2.83 -4.10
C ALA A 29 11.74 2.94 -3.88
N VAL A 30 12.28 2.29 -2.85
CA VAL A 30 13.72 2.24 -2.57
C VAL A 30 14.48 1.54 -3.68
N ILE A 31 13.98 0.40 -4.17
CA ILE A 31 14.55 -0.36 -5.27
C ILE A 31 14.57 0.48 -6.55
N GLY A 32 13.42 1.08 -6.92
CA GLY A 32 13.31 1.91 -8.12
C GLY A 32 14.27 3.09 -8.12
N LEU A 33 14.34 3.82 -7.00
CA LEU A 33 15.29 4.94 -6.85
C LEU A 33 16.74 4.46 -6.77
N GLY A 34 16.99 3.28 -6.21
CA GLY A 34 18.33 2.65 -6.19
C GLY A 34 18.82 2.30 -7.60
N ARG A 35 17.96 1.67 -8.40
CA ARG A 35 18.25 1.33 -9.81
C ARG A 35 18.48 2.57 -10.68
N ALA A 36 17.78 3.66 -10.39
CA ALA A 36 17.95 4.94 -11.06
C ALA A 36 19.18 5.74 -10.56
N GLY A 37 19.93 5.24 -9.58
CA GLY A 37 21.06 5.95 -8.99
C GLY A 37 20.69 7.15 -8.11
N LEU A 38 19.40 7.34 -7.81
CA LEU A 38 18.88 8.49 -7.05
C LEU A 38 18.83 8.24 -5.54
N LEU A 39 18.88 6.99 -5.06
CA LEU A 39 18.79 6.69 -3.64
C LEU A 39 20.04 7.12 -2.89
N GLN A 40 19.91 8.06 -1.97
CA GLN A 40 20.98 8.44 -1.03
C GLN A 40 20.91 7.58 0.24
N ARG A 41 19.75 7.51 0.87
CA ARG A 41 19.54 6.79 2.12
C ARG A 41 18.10 6.32 2.27
N PHE A 42 17.91 5.16 2.86
CA PHE A 42 16.62 4.65 3.31
C PHE A 42 16.57 4.63 4.84
N LEU A 43 15.60 5.33 5.46
CA LEU A 43 15.35 5.29 6.90
C LEU A 43 14.11 4.43 7.18
N THR A 44 14.29 3.37 7.97
CA THR A 44 13.22 2.46 8.39
C THR A 44 13.31 2.13 9.89
N SER A 45 12.33 1.44 10.46
CA SER A 45 12.39 1.03 11.86
C SER A 45 13.45 -0.03 12.10
N SER A 46 13.44 -1.10 11.32
CA SER A 46 14.44 -2.16 11.33
C SER A 46 14.65 -2.72 9.93
N TYR A 47 15.82 -3.22 9.69
CA TYR A 47 16.22 -3.91 8.46
C TYR A 47 17.10 -5.10 8.82
N TYR A 48 16.87 -6.23 8.20
CA TYR A 48 17.70 -7.42 8.39
C TYR A 48 18.68 -7.53 7.22
N ASP A 49 19.95 -7.55 7.52
CA ASP A 49 21.01 -7.84 6.57
C ASP A 49 21.56 -9.24 6.87
N PRO A 50 21.24 -10.26 6.04
CA PRO A 50 21.69 -11.63 6.27
C PRO A 50 23.20 -11.78 6.21
N ASP A 51 23.90 -10.92 5.48
CA ASP A 51 25.36 -10.94 5.32
C ASP A 51 26.06 -9.96 6.28
N GLY A 52 25.28 -9.24 7.07
CA GLY A 52 25.79 -8.26 8.00
C GLY A 52 26.49 -8.87 9.22
N PRO A 53 27.30 -8.08 9.94
CA PRO A 53 28.12 -8.58 11.06
C PRO A 53 27.27 -9.15 12.20
N LEU A 54 26.09 -8.60 12.45
CA LEU A 54 25.19 -9.10 13.51
C LEU A 54 24.58 -10.45 13.14
N ALA A 55 24.16 -10.66 11.89
CA ALA A 55 23.65 -11.94 11.43
C ALA A 55 24.75 -13.00 11.42
N THR A 56 25.95 -12.65 10.99
CA THR A 56 27.14 -13.52 11.01
C THR A 56 27.50 -13.93 12.44
N LEU A 57 27.49 -12.99 13.38
CA LEU A 57 27.74 -13.29 14.80
C LEU A 57 26.64 -14.19 15.38
N ALA A 58 25.36 -13.88 15.13
CA ALA A 58 24.24 -14.68 15.60
C ALA A 58 24.27 -16.11 15.04
N ARG A 59 24.66 -16.27 13.76
CA ARG A 59 24.83 -17.59 13.12
C ARG A 59 25.94 -18.42 13.77
N ARG A 60 26.99 -17.76 14.26
CA ARG A 60 28.10 -18.44 15.01
C ARG A 60 27.71 -18.80 16.44
N LEU A 61 26.94 -17.93 17.12
CA LEU A 61 26.58 -18.13 18.53
C LEU A 61 25.42 -19.11 18.72
N ASP A 62 24.37 -19.01 17.94
CA ASP A 62 23.17 -19.84 18.03
C ASP A 62 22.49 -20.01 16.66
N PRO A 63 23.01 -20.92 15.81
CA PRO A 63 22.50 -21.13 14.46
C PRO A 63 21.05 -21.64 14.46
N GLN A 64 20.67 -22.45 15.44
CA GLN A 64 19.32 -23.03 15.53
C GLN A 64 18.27 -21.94 15.87
N ARG A 65 18.60 -21.05 16.79
CA ARG A 65 17.72 -19.93 17.13
C ARG A 65 17.59 -18.94 15.99
N LEU A 66 18.69 -18.64 15.30
CA LEU A 66 18.66 -17.77 14.13
C LEU A 66 17.79 -18.37 13.03
N SER A 67 17.96 -19.64 12.69
CA SER A 67 17.16 -20.33 11.66
C SER A 67 15.65 -20.27 11.94
N ARG A 68 15.23 -20.43 13.20
CA ARG A 68 13.82 -20.29 13.61
C ARG A 68 13.26 -18.87 13.41
N LEU A 69 14.09 -17.85 13.56
CA LEU A 69 13.71 -16.44 13.45
C LEU A 69 13.90 -15.90 12.03
N GLU A 70 14.70 -16.54 11.21
CA GLU A 70 15.13 -16.04 9.91
C GLU A 70 13.96 -15.78 8.95
N SER A 71 12.94 -16.63 8.95
CA SER A 71 11.72 -16.43 8.15
C SER A 71 10.95 -15.15 8.53
N VAL A 72 11.04 -14.74 9.78
CA VAL A 72 10.43 -13.48 10.26
C VAL A 72 11.34 -12.30 9.95
N LEU A 73 12.65 -12.46 10.10
CA LEU A 73 13.64 -11.41 9.83
C LEU A 73 13.72 -11.09 8.33
N LEU A 74 13.64 -12.10 7.47
CA LEU A 74 13.64 -11.94 6.02
C LEU A 74 12.45 -11.13 5.48
N ARG A 75 11.37 -10.98 6.24
CA ARG A 75 10.30 -10.02 5.90
C ARG A 75 10.76 -8.56 5.94
N ARG A 76 11.90 -8.29 6.56
CA ARG A 76 12.55 -6.98 6.68
C ARG A 76 13.84 -6.90 5.86
N HIS A 77 13.96 -7.72 4.83
CA HIS A 77 15.10 -7.79 3.92
C HIS A 77 14.61 -7.78 2.47
N ASP A 78 15.42 -7.17 1.62
CA ASP A 78 15.31 -7.31 0.17
C ASP A 78 16.73 -7.23 -0.41
N ALA A 79 17.08 -8.22 -1.24
CA ALA A 79 18.43 -8.34 -1.81
C ALA A 79 18.81 -7.16 -2.73
N GLU A 80 17.84 -6.46 -3.29
CA GLU A 80 18.07 -5.31 -4.17
C GLU A 80 18.30 -4.00 -3.40
N ILE A 81 18.10 -3.99 -2.07
CA ILE A 81 18.32 -2.81 -1.25
C ILE A 81 19.72 -2.87 -0.64
N PRO A 82 20.66 -2.00 -1.03
CA PRO A 82 22.01 -1.99 -0.48
C PRO A 82 21.98 -1.69 1.02
N ALA A 83 22.36 -2.67 1.86
CA ALA A 83 22.35 -2.53 3.32
C ALA A 83 23.15 -1.30 3.81
N GLY A 84 24.25 -0.95 3.13
CA GLY A 84 25.06 0.24 3.43
C GLY A 84 24.32 1.57 3.24
N ARG A 85 23.20 1.60 2.50
CA ARG A 85 22.32 2.78 2.35
C ARG A 85 21.14 2.78 3.31
N VAL A 86 20.98 1.77 4.14
CA VAL A 86 19.89 1.69 5.12
C VAL A 86 20.33 2.29 6.46
N SER A 87 19.44 3.04 7.06
CA SER A 87 19.53 3.54 8.44
C SER A 87 18.31 3.08 9.21
N THR A 88 18.48 2.67 10.47
CA THR A 88 17.39 2.12 11.28
C THR A 88 17.08 2.95 12.52
N VAL A 89 15.84 2.80 13.02
CA VAL A 89 15.36 3.38 14.28
C VAL A 89 14.78 2.27 15.16
N PRO A 90 15.65 1.42 15.76
CA PRO A 90 15.22 0.18 16.44
C PRO A 90 14.27 0.37 17.63
N CYS A 91 14.31 1.56 18.27
CA CYS A 91 13.40 1.89 19.37
C CYS A 91 11.91 1.85 18.95
N VAL A 92 11.61 2.03 17.66
CA VAL A 92 10.25 1.90 17.10
C VAL A 92 9.77 0.46 17.26
N ASP A 93 10.53 -0.52 16.79
CA ASP A 93 10.14 -1.94 16.88
C ASP A 93 10.19 -2.47 18.33
N MET A 94 11.13 -1.99 19.15
CA MET A 94 11.15 -2.30 20.60
C MET A 94 9.86 -1.85 21.28
N SER A 95 9.38 -0.65 20.96
CA SER A 95 8.14 -0.14 21.55
C SER A 95 6.90 -0.95 21.12
N LEU A 96 6.86 -1.47 19.88
CA LEU A 96 5.81 -2.37 19.42
C LEU A 96 5.81 -3.71 20.20
N ARG A 97 6.99 -4.24 20.48
CA ARG A 97 7.12 -5.47 21.32
C ARG A 97 6.69 -5.24 22.76
N ILE A 98 6.99 -4.07 23.31
CA ILE A 98 6.53 -3.67 24.65
C ILE A 98 5.01 -3.55 24.64
N GLU A 99 4.44 -2.86 23.66
CA GLU A 99 2.99 -2.70 23.52
C GLU A 99 2.26 -4.05 23.40
N ALA A 100 2.80 -4.99 22.62
CA ALA A 100 2.25 -6.33 22.50
C ALA A 100 2.24 -7.11 23.83
N ARG A 101 3.24 -6.89 24.70
CA ARG A 101 3.30 -7.48 26.05
C ARG A 101 2.40 -6.79 27.06
N LEU A 102 1.99 -5.57 26.79
CA LEU A 102 1.04 -4.81 27.59
C LEU A 102 -0.42 -5.07 27.14
N ALA A 103 -0.67 -6.17 26.41
CA ALA A 103 -2.01 -6.61 26.04
C ALA A 103 -2.84 -6.77 27.33
N GLY A 104 -3.95 -5.99 27.43
CA GLY A 104 -4.79 -5.91 28.64
C GLY A 104 -4.69 -4.60 29.40
N ARG A 105 -3.71 -3.73 29.15
CA ARG A 105 -3.63 -2.38 29.73
C ARG A 105 -4.43 -1.34 28.92
N THR A 106 -4.67 -0.19 29.56
CA THR A 106 -5.54 0.87 29.05
C THR A 106 -5.12 1.35 27.64
N GLN A 107 -6.08 1.60 26.77
CA GLN A 107 -5.90 2.16 25.41
C GLN A 107 -5.06 3.45 25.43
N THR A 108 -5.12 4.21 26.51
CA THR A 108 -4.33 5.44 26.68
C THR A 108 -2.82 5.18 26.60
N ILE A 109 -2.32 4.09 27.26
CA ILE A 109 -0.90 3.75 27.20
C ILE A 109 -0.49 3.37 25.79
N LYS A 110 -1.29 2.58 25.08
CA LYS A 110 -1.01 2.18 23.69
C LYS A 110 -0.94 3.39 22.78
N ARG A 111 -1.90 4.33 22.90
CA ARG A 111 -1.91 5.59 22.17
C ARG A 111 -0.66 6.43 22.44
N LEU A 112 -0.27 6.60 23.70
CA LEU A 112 0.95 7.35 24.06
C LEU A 112 2.21 6.71 23.46
N LEU A 113 2.31 5.37 23.47
CA LEU A 113 3.42 4.66 22.84
C LEU A 113 3.42 4.85 21.31
N ALA A 114 2.26 4.81 20.66
CA ALA A 114 2.13 5.05 19.23
C ALA A 114 2.58 6.47 18.85
N GLN A 115 2.17 7.47 19.63
CA GLN A 115 2.57 8.86 19.45
C GLN A 115 4.06 9.08 19.70
N ALA A 116 4.64 8.42 20.72
CA ALA A 116 6.06 8.47 20.99
C ALA A 116 6.88 7.87 19.84
N ARG A 117 6.46 6.69 19.32
CA ARG A 117 7.11 6.05 18.16
C ARG A 117 7.15 6.98 16.94
N ALA A 118 6.01 7.56 16.59
CA ALA A 118 5.93 8.47 15.47
C ALA A 118 6.82 9.71 15.67
N THR A 119 6.87 10.24 16.88
CA THR A 119 7.72 11.39 17.23
C THR A 119 9.22 11.06 17.18
N TRP A 120 9.61 9.88 17.66
CA TRP A 120 11.02 9.44 17.60
C TRP A 120 11.50 9.25 16.18
N PHE A 121 10.69 8.60 15.35
CA PHE A 121 11.01 8.39 13.95
C PHE A 121 11.13 9.74 13.21
N ASP A 122 10.17 10.63 13.37
CA ASP A 122 10.15 11.95 12.76
C ASP A 122 11.38 12.79 13.18
N ARG A 123 11.72 12.85 14.47
CA ARG A 123 12.91 13.54 14.97
C ARG A 123 14.20 12.92 14.44
N ARG A 124 14.26 11.60 14.30
CA ARG A 124 15.44 10.91 13.76
C ARG A 124 15.62 11.23 12.28
N LEU A 125 14.53 11.26 11.52
CA LEU A 125 14.52 11.64 10.11
C LEU A 125 14.97 13.10 9.94
N ALA A 126 14.43 14.02 10.74
CA ALA A 126 14.82 15.42 10.71
C ALA A 126 16.34 15.61 10.96
N ARG A 127 16.91 14.89 11.95
CA ARG A 127 18.37 14.94 12.21
C ARG A 127 19.19 14.37 11.06
N LEU A 128 18.71 13.30 10.41
CA LEU A 128 19.35 12.74 9.22
C LEU A 128 19.40 13.78 8.10
N LEU A 129 18.26 14.40 7.78
CA LEU A 129 18.15 15.38 6.70
C LEU A 129 18.98 16.65 6.95
N ALA A 130 19.06 17.11 8.20
CA ALA A 130 19.92 18.22 8.58
C ALA A 130 21.39 17.97 8.27
N ARG A 131 21.83 16.69 8.32
CA ARG A 131 23.22 16.28 8.06
C ARG A 131 23.49 16.02 6.58
N CYS A 132 22.61 15.25 5.91
CA CYS A 132 22.89 14.77 4.56
C CYS A 132 22.40 15.70 3.43
N ARG A 133 21.50 16.67 3.74
CA ARG A 133 21.01 17.68 2.78
C ARG A 133 20.66 17.10 1.41
N PRO A 134 19.71 16.18 1.29
CA PRO A 134 19.37 15.53 0.01
C PRO A 134 18.77 16.52 -0.98
N GLY A 135 18.75 16.12 -2.26
CA GLY A 135 18.04 16.82 -3.32
C GLY A 135 16.51 16.77 -3.14
N ALA A 136 15.98 15.67 -2.59
CA ALA A 136 14.56 15.52 -2.25
C ALA A 136 14.35 14.55 -1.10
N LEU A 137 13.17 14.63 -0.46
CA LEU A 137 12.67 13.66 0.51
C LEU A 137 11.43 12.97 -0.05
N LEU A 138 11.43 11.65 -0.07
CA LEU A 138 10.24 10.82 -0.24
C LEU A 138 9.85 10.25 1.13
N VAL A 139 8.71 10.67 1.64
CA VAL A 139 8.19 10.22 2.93
C VAL A 139 6.85 9.53 2.74
N PHE A 140 6.66 8.40 3.42
CA PHE A 140 5.38 7.72 3.46
C PHE A 140 4.49 8.35 4.54
N SER A 141 3.16 8.23 4.38
CA SER A 141 2.20 8.83 5.33
C SER A 141 2.50 8.48 6.78
N ASP A 142 2.08 9.33 7.68
CA ASP A 142 2.20 9.21 9.13
C ASP A 142 3.63 9.43 9.69
N VAL A 143 4.59 9.93 8.89
CA VAL A 143 6.00 9.98 9.28
C VAL A 143 6.53 11.40 9.57
N GLY A 144 6.14 12.41 8.83
CA GLY A 144 6.93 13.64 8.72
C GLY A 144 6.38 14.93 9.36
N SER A 145 5.18 14.89 9.93
CA SER A 145 4.38 16.10 10.21
C SER A 145 4.96 17.11 11.20
N ALA A 146 5.63 16.64 12.25
CA ALA A 146 5.93 17.55 13.38
C ALA A 146 7.32 18.23 13.25
N ALA A 147 8.34 17.48 12.83
CA ALA A 147 9.71 17.98 12.77
C ALA A 147 10.27 18.00 11.34
N THR A 148 10.04 16.95 10.57
CA THR A 148 10.71 16.72 9.28
C THR A 148 10.22 17.67 8.19
N LEU A 149 8.92 17.66 7.87
CA LEU A 149 8.38 18.51 6.80
C LEU A 149 8.57 20.02 7.07
N PRO A 150 8.36 20.54 8.30
CA PRO A 150 8.71 21.91 8.61
C PRO A 150 10.21 22.22 8.46
N LEU A 151 11.09 21.26 8.77
CA LEU A 151 12.53 21.42 8.55
C LEU A 151 12.85 21.46 7.05
N CYS A 152 12.30 20.55 6.24
CA CYS A 152 12.50 20.51 4.79
C CYS A 152 12.12 21.85 4.16
N ARG A 153 10.96 22.41 4.53
CA ARG A 153 10.52 23.74 4.06
C ARG A 153 11.52 24.84 4.38
N ARG A 154 12.07 24.87 5.62
CA ARG A 154 13.10 25.85 6.00
C ARG A 154 14.42 25.66 5.25
N LEU A 155 14.78 24.41 4.95
CA LEU A 155 16.02 24.09 4.24
C LEU A 155 15.85 24.12 2.72
N GLY A 156 14.62 24.34 2.21
CA GLY A 156 14.26 24.27 0.80
C GLY A 156 14.47 22.88 0.20
N ILE A 157 14.35 21.79 0.99
CA ILE A 157 14.40 20.42 0.49
C ILE A 157 13.02 20.07 -0.05
N PRO A 158 12.87 19.77 -1.36
CA PRO A 158 11.61 19.34 -1.94
C PRO A 158 11.09 18.08 -1.28
N THR A 159 9.78 18.01 -1.05
CA THR A 159 9.14 16.94 -0.30
C THR A 159 8.05 16.23 -1.10
N ILE A 160 8.13 14.92 -1.14
CA ILE A 160 7.16 14.03 -1.78
C ILE A 160 6.51 13.20 -0.68
N LEU A 161 5.20 13.33 -0.51
CA LEU A 161 4.41 12.49 0.37
C LEU A 161 3.80 11.33 -0.42
N SER A 162 4.17 10.10 -0.13
CA SER A 162 3.50 8.91 -0.67
C SER A 162 2.38 8.48 0.27
N MET A 163 1.14 8.65 -0.16
CA MET A 163 -0.02 8.18 0.59
C MET A 163 -0.23 6.68 0.36
N VAL A 164 -0.39 5.94 1.44
CA VAL A 164 -0.65 4.48 1.40
C VAL A 164 -2.08 4.13 1.84
N HIS A 165 -2.87 5.12 2.20
CA HIS A 165 -4.27 5.00 2.59
C HIS A 165 -5.08 6.13 1.94
N GLY A 166 -6.41 6.01 1.95
CA GLY A 166 -7.32 7.01 1.44
C GLY A 166 -7.33 8.31 2.25
N ASP A 167 -8.15 9.26 1.82
CA ASP A 167 -8.34 10.52 2.55
C ASP A 167 -9.01 10.26 3.91
N VAL A 168 -8.47 10.87 4.95
CA VAL A 168 -8.98 10.71 6.31
C VAL A 168 -10.39 11.29 6.53
N ARG A 169 -10.79 12.21 5.67
CA ARG A 169 -12.14 12.81 5.70
C ARG A 169 -13.16 11.81 5.16
N GLU A 170 -12.84 11.15 4.07
CA GLU A 170 -13.60 10.01 3.55
C GLU A 170 -13.65 8.86 4.57
N GLU A 171 -12.51 8.53 5.23
CA GLU A 171 -12.47 7.52 6.29
C GLU A 171 -13.46 7.83 7.41
N ALA A 172 -13.54 9.10 7.83
CA ALA A 172 -14.46 9.54 8.86
C ALA A 172 -15.94 9.41 8.41
N GLU A 173 -16.25 9.72 7.16
CA GLU A 173 -17.58 9.56 6.58
C GLU A 173 -17.97 8.09 6.51
N VAL A 174 -17.08 7.22 6.03
CA VAL A 174 -17.30 5.77 5.99
C VAL A 174 -17.54 5.21 7.39
N LEU A 175 -16.74 5.62 8.38
CA LEU A 175 -16.89 5.18 9.77
C LEU A 175 -18.24 5.60 10.35
N ASN A 176 -18.68 6.83 10.12
CA ASN A 176 -19.99 7.31 10.59
C ASN A 176 -21.14 6.55 9.91
N LYS A 177 -21.02 6.29 8.61
CA LYS A 177 -22.01 5.55 7.84
C LYS A 177 -22.10 4.08 8.31
N GLU A 178 -20.96 3.43 8.52
CA GLU A 178 -20.92 2.05 9.03
C GLU A 178 -21.47 1.93 10.45
N ALA A 179 -21.18 2.89 11.33
CA ALA A 179 -21.73 2.89 12.68
C ALA A 179 -23.26 2.99 12.69
N ALA A 180 -23.86 3.61 11.65
CA ALA A 180 -25.31 3.72 11.50
C ALA A 180 -25.94 2.52 10.78
N LEU A 181 -25.30 2.01 9.70
CA LEU A 181 -25.84 0.95 8.84
C LEU A 181 -25.57 -0.46 9.36
N ALA A 182 -24.45 -0.66 10.06
CA ALA A 182 -24.00 -1.97 10.50
C ALA A 182 -23.34 -1.90 11.88
N PRO A 183 -24.06 -1.40 12.92
CA PRO A 183 -23.49 -1.18 14.25
C PRO A 183 -22.96 -2.46 14.89
N GLU A 184 -23.57 -3.60 14.60
CA GLU A 184 -23.14 -4.92 15.08
C GLU A 184 -21.82 -5.39 14.46
N PHE A 185 -21.46 -4.92 13.24
CA PHE A 185 -20.19 -5.23 12.57
C PHE A 185 -19.10 -4.21 12.90
N PHE A 186 -19.43 -3.09 13.50
CA PHE A 186 -18.47 -2.03 13.83
C PHE A 186 -17.31 -2.50 14.71
N PRO A 187 -17.50 -3.41 15.71
CA PRO A 187 -16.40 -3.96 16.50
C PRO A 187 -15.31 -4.67 15.69
N ILE A 188 -15.66 -5.23 14.54
CA ILE A 188 -14.71 -5.93 13.63
C ILE A 188 -14.31 -5.06 12.44
N TYR A 189 -14.52 -3.74 12.49
CA TYR A 189 -14.16 -2.84 11.39
C TYR A 189 -12.68 -2.95 11.02
N LEU A 190 -11.79 -3.00 12.00
CA LEU A 190 -10.35 -3.24 11.84
C LEU A 190 -9.93 -4.68 12.20
N GLY A 191 -10.85 -5.65 12.23
CA GLY A 191 -10.59 -7.00 12.72
C GLY A 191 -10.37 -7.02 14.23
N ASP A 192 -9.20 -7.50 14.68
CA ASP A 192 -8.83 -7.49 16.11
C ASP A 192 -8.33 -6.10 16.59
N GLY A 193 -8.23 -5.13 15.68
CA GLY A 193 -7.83 -3.76 16.00
C GLY A 193 -8.94 -2.99 16.70
N VAL A 194 -8.58 -2.21 17.70
CA VAL A 194 -9.54 -1.35 18.41
C VAL A 194 -9.51 0.05 17.80
N LEU A 195 -10.68 0.57 17.42
CA LEU A 195 -10.85 1.96 17.01
C LEU A 195 -10.80 2.88 18.25
N ASP A 196 -9.63 3.46 18.51
CA ASP A 196 -9.50 4.55 19.49
C ASP A 196 -9.79 5.88 18.81
N ARG A 197 -10.94 6.51 19.12
CA ARG A 197 -11.34 7.80 18.53
C ARG A 197 -10.30 8.91 18.74
N ALA A 198 -9.61 8.91 19.87
CA ALA A 198 -8.60 9.93 20.16
C ALA A 198 -7.31 9.71 19.36
N GLU A 199 -6.90 8.44 19.15
CA GLU A 199 -5.79 8.08 18.26
C GLU A 199 -6.14 8.42 16.81
N LEU A 200 -7.33 8.07 16.36
CA LEU A 200 -7.81 8.38 15.02
C LEU A 200 -7.82 9.90 14.76
N ALA A 201 -8.36 10.69 15.68
CA ALA A 201 -8.36 12.15 15.57
C ALA A 201 -6.94 12.74 15.55
N TRP A 202 -5.99 12.13 16.27
CA TRP A 202 -4.58 12.52 16.23
C TRP A 202 -3.93 12.17 14.88
N LEU A 203 -4.18 10.98 14.34
CA LEU A 203 -3.72 10.54 13.03
C LEU A 203 -4.31 11.44 11.92
N HIS A 204 -5.60 11.75 11.96
CA HIS A 204 -6.25 12.61 10.98
C HIS A 204 -5.60 13.99 10.91
N ARG A 205 -5.41 14.66 12.07
CA ARG A 205 -4.73 15.96 12.10
C ARG A 205 -3.33 15.88 11.53
N ARG A 206 -2.63 14.79 11.78
CA ARG A 206 -1.27 14.54 11.30
C ARG A 206 -1.23 14.38 9.78
N ARG A 207 -2.10 13.54 9.23
CA ARG A 207 -2.23 13.27 7.79
C ARG A 207 -2.62 14.51 6.99
N LEU A 208 -3.60 15.27 7.48
CA LEU A 208 -3.98 16.54 6.85
C LEU A 208 -2.82 17.54 6.84
N ARG A 209 -2.04 17.60 7.93
CA ARG A 209 -0.85 18.43 8.01
C ARG A 209 0.25 17.95 7.05
N ASP A 210 0.46 16.65 6.91
CA ASP A 210 1.41 16.07 5.95
C ASP A 210 1.05 16.50 4.53
N ILE A 211 -0.22 16.36 4.14
CA ILE A 211 -0.74 16.79 2.84
C ILE A 211 -0.53 18.30 2.63
N ALA A 212 -0.80 19.12 3.64
CA ALA A 212 -0.63 20.57 3.53
C ALA A 212 0.84 20.99 3.36
N LEU A 213 1.77 20.33 4.05
CA LEU A 213 3.19 20.67 4.07
C LEU A 213 4.00 20.10 2.90
N ALA A 214 3.60 18.97 2.33
CA ALA A 214 4.32 18.37 1.21
C ALA A 214 4.23 19.22 -0.06
N ASP A 215 5.25 19.18 -0.91
CA ASP A 215 5.26 19.89 -2.20
C ASP A 215 4.54 19.06 -3.27
N LEU A 216 4.64 17.74 -3.22
CA LEU A 216 3.97 16.78 -4.09
C LEU A 216 3.35 15.66 -3.27
N VAL A 217 2.14 15.24 -3.61
CA VAL A 217 1.42 14.11 -3.03
C VAL A 217 1.28 13.02 -4.06
N LEU A 218 1.92 11.86 -3.83
CA LEU A 218 1.72 10.66 -4.63
C LEU A 218 0.58 9.86 -4.04
N VAL A 219 -0.37 9.53 -4.86
CA VAL A 219 -1.52 8.69 -4.50
C VAL A 219 -1.55 7.44 -5.36
N PRO A 220 -1.96 6.28 -4.82
CA PRO A 220 -1.91 5.03 -5.55
C PRO A 220 -3.14 4.76 -6.44
N SER A 221 -4.15 5.64 -6.46
CA SER A 221 -5.35 5.46 -7.27
C SER A 221 -6.00 6.79 -7.65
N ASP A 222 -6.76 6.77 -8.75
CA ASP A 222 -7.56 7.93 -9.19
C ASP A 222 -8.63 8.28 -8.15
N HIS A 223 -9.27 7.28 -7.53
CA HIS A 223 -10.26 7.48 -6.46
C HIS A 223 -9.72 8.39 -5.35
N ILE A 224 -8.49 8.13 -4.86
CA ILE A 224 -7.89 9.00 -3.82
C ILE A 224 -7.57 10.38 -4.39
N ALA A 225 -7.13 10.48 -5.65
CA ALA A 225 -6.85 11.77 -6.26
C ALA A 225 -8.11 12.64 -6.33
N GLU A 226 -9.23 12.05 -6.74
CA GLU A 226 -10.55 12.69 -6.81
C GLU A 226 -11.02 13.11 -5.42
N THR A 227 -11.00 12.22 -4.44
CA THR A 227 -11.38 12.52 -3.06
C THR A 227 -10.55 13.66 -2.46
N LEU A 228 -9.23 13.70 -2.71
CA LEU A 228 -8.38 14.80 -2.26
C LEU A 228 -8.75 16.13 -2.92
N VAL A 229 -9.09 16.11 -4.21
CA VAL A 229 -9.52 17.32 -4.95
C VAL A 229 -10.88 17.81 -4.43
N GLU A 230 -11.84 16.94 -4.24
CA GLU A 230 -13.15 17.25 -3.65
C GLU A 230 -13.02 17.91 -2.29
N HIS A 231 -12.02 17.50 -1.52
CA HIS A 231 -11.70 18.09 -0.21
C HIS A 231 -10.72 19.28 -0.30
N GLY A 232 -10.53 19.88 -1.47
CA GLY A 232 -9.81 21.14 -1.65
C GLY A 232 -8.29 21.03 -1.81
N THR A 233 -7.71 19.84 -2.00
CA THR A 233 -6.30 19.72 -2.36
C THR A 233 -6.12 20.05 -3.86
N SER A 234 -5.18 20.94 -4.18
CA SER A 234 -4.91 21.32 -5.58
C SER A 234 -4.54 20.10 -6.43
N ARG A 235 -5.19 19.93 -7.59
CA ARG A 235 -4.90 18.85 -8.54
C ARG A 235 -3.45 18.85 -9.01
N GLN A 236 -2.83 20.03 -9.12
CA GLN A 236 -1.43 20.17 -9.54
C GLN A 236 -0.44 19.58 -8.51
N LYS A 237 -0.84 19.51 -7.25
CA LYS A 237 -0.06 18.92 -6.16
C LYS A 237 -0.17 17.39 -6.11
N ILE A 238 -1.08 16.79 -6.86
CA ILE A 238 -1.38 15.36 -6.80
C ILE A 238 -0.83 14.67 -8.05
N ARG A 239 -0.12 13.56 -7.87
CA ARG A 239 0.25 12.65 -8.94
C ARG A 239 -0.20 11.23 -8.61
N VAL A 240 -0.91 10.61 -9.54
CA VAL A 240 -1.30 9.20 -9.40
C VAL A 240 -0.14 8.32 -9.85
N VAL A 241 0.30 7.44 -8.95
CA VAL A 241 1.32 6.43 -9.19
C VAL A 241 0.75 5.10 -8.68
N PRO A 242 0.03 4.36 -9.53
CA PRO A 242 -0.60 3.11 -9.15
C PRO A 242 0.41 2.08 -8.67
N TYR A 243 -0.02 1.24 -7.73
CA TYR A 243 0.78 0.10 -7.32
C TYR A 243 0.85 -0.95 -8.43
N ALA A 244 1.47 -2.08 -8.14
CA ALA A 244 1.76 -3.12 -9.10
C ALA A 244 1.68 -4.50 -8.47
N ALA A 245 1.69 -5.53 -9.32
CA ALA A 245 1.93 -6.91 -8.91
C ALA A 245 3.18 -7.46 -9.59
N ASP A 246 3.77 -8.49 -8.98
CA ASP A 246 4.77 -9.32 -9.64
C ASP A 246 4.09 -10.30 -10.61
N CYS A 247 3.97 -9.90 -11.87
CA CYS A 247 3.34 -10.70 -12.91
C CYS A 247 4.09 -11.99 -13.28
N ARG A 248 5.33 -12.20 -12.78
CA ARG A 248 6.05 -13.46 -12.93
C ARG A 248 5.60 -14.46 -11.88
N ARG A 249 5.35 -13.97 -10.68
CA ARG A 249 4.88 -14.76 -9.55
C ARG A 249 3.38 -14.99 -9.58
N PHE A 250 2.59 -13.96 -9.85
CA PHE A 250 1.14 -14.02 -10.03
C PHE A 250 0.82 -14.23 -11.52
N ARG A 251 0.30 -15.40 -11.85
CA ARG A 251 0.00 -15.78 -13.24
C ARG A 251 -1.19 -16.71 -13.29
N PRO A 252 -1.94 -16.73 -14.41
CA PRO A 252 -3.04 -17.67 -14.60
C PRO A 252 -2.59 -19.13 -14.46
N LEU A 253 -3.48 -19.98 -14.00
CA LEU A 253 -3.28 -21.42 -14.01
C LEU A 253 -3.33 -21.93 -15.47
N ALA A 254 -2.28 -22.63 -15.89
CA ALA A 254 -2.22 -23.20 -17.24
C ALA A 254 -3.35 -24.22 -17.44
N GLY A 255 -4.02 -24.16 -18.59
CA GLY A 255 -5.09 -25.10 -18.95
C GLY A 255 -6.39 -24.91 -18.16
N LYS A 256 -6.54 -23.82 -17.41
CA LYS A 256 -7.78 -23.52 -16.69
C LYS A 256 -8.95 -23.41 -17.65
N ARG A 257 -10.03 -24.14 -17.37
CA ARG A 257 -11.30 -24.07 -18.10
C ARG A 257 -12.30 -23.27 -17.30
N HIS A 258 -13.13 -22.52 -18.01
CA HIS A 258 -14.29 -21.85 -17.43
C HIS A 258 -15.52 -22.70 -17.74
N ASP A 259 -16.03 -23.38 -16.72
CA ASP A 259 -17.22 -24.23 -16.81
C ASP A 259 -18.40 -23.68 -15.98
N ALA A 260 -19.44 -24.48 -15.78
CA ALA A 260 -20.60 -24.09 -15.00
C ALA A 260 -20.30 -23.94 -13.50
N SER A 261 -19.19 -24.51 -13.00
CA SER A 261 -18.73 -24.28 -11.64
C SER A 261 -18.08 -22.90 -11.53
N CYS A 262 -18.14 -22.29 -10.34
CA CYS A 262 -17.53 -20.98 -10.11
C CYS A 262 -17.01 -20.84 -8.69
N THR A 263 -15.72 -20.55 -8.57
CA THR A 263 -15.08 -20.24 -7.28
C THR A 263 -14.82 -18.74 -7.20
N PHE A 264 -15.55 -18.08 -6.32
CA PHE A 264 -15.33 -16.70 -5.94
C PHE A 264 -14.29 -16.63 -4.83
N LEU A 265 -13.34 -15.73 -4.93
CA LEU A 265 -12.27 -15.54 -3.95
C LEU A 265 -12.29 -14.12 -3.39
N PHE A 266 -12.27 -14.02 -2.07
CA PHE A 266 -11.87 -12.82 -1.34
C PHE A 266 -10.49 -13.08 -0.73
N ALA A 267 -9.58 -12.11 -0.79
CA ALA A 267 -8.28 -12.22 -0.14
C ALA A 267 -7.90 -10.94 0.62
N GLY A 268 -7.55 -11.11 1.89
CA GLY A 268 -7.22 -10.03 2.80
C GLY A 268 -7.68 -10.30 4.23
N GLY A 269 -7.47 -9.37 5.15
CA GLY A 269 -8.06 -9.47 6.49
C GLY A 269 -9.59 -9.49 6.41
N ILE A 270 -10.23 -10.45 7.06
CA ILE A 270 -11.69 -10.57 7.07
C ILE A 270 -12.25 -9.54 8.04
N THR A 271 -12.51 -8.33 7.54
CA THR A 271 -12.87 -7.14 8.34
C THR A 271 -14.02 -6.39 7.70
N GLN A 272 -14.78 -5.63 8.49
CA GLN A 272 -15.89 -4.83 7.96
C GLN A 272 -15.39 -3.69 7.06
N ARG A 273 -14.20 -3.12 7.31
CA ARG A 273 -13.57 -2.13 6.41
C ARG A 273 -13.44 -2.65 4.98
N LYS A 274 -13.25 -3.97 4.82
CA LYS A 274 -13.17 -4.63 3.51
C LYS A 274 -14.52 -5.12 2.99
N GLY A 275 -15.62 -4.68 3.59
CA GLY A 275 -16.97 -4.95 3.12
C GLY A 275 -17.44 -6.38 3.33
N ILE A 276 -16.88 -7.10 4.32
CA ILE A 276 -17.17 -8.54 4.48
C ILE A 276 -18.65 -8.84 4.72
N LYS A 277 -19.37 -8.01 5.50
CA LYS A 277 -20.81 -8.12 5.68
C LYS A 277 -21.53 -8.15 4.34
N TYR A 278 -21.26 -7.16 3.51
CA TYR A 278 -21.92 -6.98 2.20
C TYR A 278 -21.58 -8.11 1.23
N LEU A 279 -20.35 -8.64 1.28
CA LEU A 279 -19.97 -9.82 0.51
C LEU A 279 -20.76 -11.07 0.93
N LEU A 280 -20.87 -11.32 2.24
CA LEU A 280 -21.57 -12.49 2.75
C LEU A 280 -23.09 -12.41 2.53
N GLU A 281 -23.67 -11.23 2.64
CA GLU A 281 -25.06 -10.98 2.31
C GLU A 281 -25.35 -11.18 0.81
N ALA A 282 -24.48 -10.68 -0.08
CA ALA A 282 -24.59 -10.90 -1.50
C ALA A 282 -24.45 -12.39 -1.84
N TRP A 283 -23.46 -13.06 -1.24
CA TRP A 283 -23.26 -14.50 -1.41
C TRP A 283 -24.48 -15.34 -0.99
N SER A 284 -25.09 -15.02 0.14
CA SER A 284 -26.29 -15.74 0.62
C SER A 284 -27.45 -15.74 -0.37
N ARG A 285 -27.52 -14.72 -1.27
CA ARG A 285 -28.57 -14.58 -2.28
C ARG A 285 -28.28 -15.34 -3.58
N VAL A 286 -26.98 -15.53 -3.92
CA VAL A 286 -26.60 -16.08 -5.22
C VAL A 286 -26.02 -17.49 -5.15
N ARG A 287 -25.65 -17.95 -3.96
CA ARG A 287 -25.04 -19.28 -3.78
C ARG A 287 -25.92 -20.40 -4.34
N ARG A 288 -25.32 -21.35 -4.99
CA ARG A 288 -25.97 -22.53 -5.57
C ARG A 288 -25.02 -23.72 -5.68
N PRO A 289 -25.51 -24.94 -5.92
CA PRO A 289 -24.65 -26.09 -6.13
C PRO A 289 -23.60 -25.83 -7.24
N GLY A 290 -22.37 -26.25 -7.00
CA GLY A 290 -21.25 -26.03 -7.91
C GLY A 290 -20.54 -24.67 -7.73
N TRP A 291 -21.10 -23.73 -6.96
CA TRP A 291 -20.46 -22.47 -6.66
C TRP A 291 -19.86 -22.46 -5.25
N LYS A 292 -18.72 -21.77 -5.10
CA LYS A 292 -17.99 -21.63 -3.84
C LYS A 292 -17.59 -20.19 -3.60
N LEU A 293 -17.65 -19.74 -2.35
CA LEU A 293 -16.99 -18.52 -1.89
C LEU A 293 -15.87 -18.92 -0.95
N GLN A 294 -14.64 -18.56 -1.30
CA GLN A 294 -13.44 -18.78 -0.51
C GLN A 294 -12.96 -17.48 0.12
N LEU A 295 -12.69 -17.51 1.43
CA LEU A 295 -12.14 -16.38 2.17
C LEU A 295 -10.69 -16.69 2.57
N LEU A 296 -9.74 -16.03 1.91
CA LEU A 296 -8.30 -16.15 2.16
C LEU A 296 -7.84 -15.02 3.06
N GLY A 297 -7.61 -15.29 4.33
CA GLY A 297 -7.14 -14.29 5.27
C GLY A 297 -7.41 -14.61 6.73
N ALA A 298 -7.04 -13.66 7.59
CA ALA A 298 -7.30 -13.81 9.02
C ALA A 298 -8.74 -13.47 9.35
N LEU A 299 -9.41 -14.38 10.02
CA LEU A 299 -10.66 -14.11 10.73
C LEU A 299 -10.35 -13.39 12.06
N PRO A 300 -11.14 -12.40 12.49
CA PRO A 300 -11.05 -11.85 13.82
C PRO A 300 -11.23 -12.95 14.90
N LYS A 301 -10.54 -12.82 16.04
CA LYS A 301 -10.66 -13.77 17.16
C LYS A 301 -12.10 -13.91 17.66
N ASN A 302 -12.83 -12.78 17.67
CA ASN A 302 -14.23 -12.74 17.98
C ASN A 302 -15.01 -12.34 16.72
N PRO A 303 -15.36 -13.30 15.84
CA PRO A 303 -16.02 -12.99 14.58
C PRO A 303 -17.42 -12.40 14.77
N GLY A 304 -18.03 -12.57 15.98
CA GLY A 304 -19.29 -11.94 16.35
C GLY A 304 -20.40 -12.17 15.32
N PRO A 305 -20.89 -11.10 14.70
CA PRO A 305 -22.02 -11.16 13.76
C PRO A 305 -21.71 -11.88 12.45
N LEU A 306 -20.44 -12.22 12.16
CA LEU A 306 -20.08 -13.04 11.00
C LEU A 306 -20.45 -14.51 11.19
N SER A 307 -20.45 -15.01 12.43
CA SER A 307 -20.58 -16.46 12.71
C SER A 307 -21.74 -17.13 11.99
N PRO A 308 -22.98 -16.57 11.94
CA PRO A 308 -24.10 -17.20 11.24
C PRO A 308 -23.94 -17.27 9.72
N LEU A 309 -23.04 -16.45 9.16
CA LEU A 309 -22.82 -16.34 7.71
C LEU A 309 -21.64 -17.20 7.23
N LEU A 310 -20.80 -17.67 8.16
CA LEU A 310 -19.57 -18.38 7.83
C LEU A 310 -19.80 -19.84 7.41
N ASP A 311 -20.90 -20.46 7.77
CA ASP A 311 -21.25 -21.84 7.40
C ASP A 311 -21.44 -22.03 5.89
N GLN A 312 -21.54 -20.91 5.15
CA GLN A 312 -21.82 -20.89 3.73
C GLN A 312 -20.57 -20.65 2.87
N VAL A 313 -19.39 -20.59 3.49
CA VAL A 313 -18.13 -20.22 2.82
C VAL A 313 -16.99 -21.15 3.22
N GLU A 314 -15.99 -21.23 2.36
CA GLU A 314 -14.76 -21.96 2.65
C GLU A 314 -13.71 -20.98 3.24
N LEU A 315 -13.41 -21.17 4.54
CA LEU A 315 -12.36 -20.40 5.21
C LEU A 315 -10.99 -21.03 4.91
N LEU A 316 -10.16 -20.35 4.13
CA LEU A 316 -8.80 -20.80 3.84
C LEU A 316 -7.79 -20.38 4.91
N GLY A 317 -8.19 -19.47 5.81
CA GLY A 317 -7.30 -18.95 6.84
C GLY A 317 -6.12 -18.14 6.30
N ARG A 318 -5.11 -17.96 7.14
CA ARG A 318 -3.83 -17.37 6.73
C ARG A 318 -2.96 -18.43 6.06
N VAL A 319 -2.55 -18.18 4.84
CA VAL A 319 -1.57 -19.01 4.13
C VAL A 319 -0.21 -18.30 4.06
N ALA A 320 0.85 -19.04 3.82
CA ALA A 320 2.15 -18.45 3.55
C ALA A 320 2.08 -17.58 2.29
N HIS A 321 2.77 -16.44 2.29
CA HIS A 321 2.74 -15.52 1.13
C HIS A 321 3.19 -16.19 -0.18
N ALA A 322 4.01 -17.25 -0.08
CA ALA A 322 4.44 -18.06 -1.22
C ALA A 322 3.27 -18.83 -1.89
N ASP A 323 2.26 -19.19 -1.12
CA ASP A 323 1.13 -20.02 -1.58
C ASP A 323 -0.05 -19.19 -2.11
N VAL A 324 -0.07 -17.86 -1.83
CA VAL A 324 -1.15 -16.96 -2.28
C VAL A 324 -1.35 -17.02 -3.80
N PRO A 325 -0.30 -16.99 -4.65
CA PRO A 325 -0.48 -17.04 -6.10
C PRO A 325 -1.21 -18.30 -6.58
N ALA A 326 -0.91 -19.46 -5.99
CA ALA A 326 -1.56 -20.71 -6.36
C ALA A 326 -3.05 -20.69 -5.99
N ARG A 327 -3.39 -20.15 -4.81
CA ARG A 327 -4.80 -20.01 -4.38
C ARG A 327 -5.57 -19.04 -5.27
N MET A 328 -4.95 -17.91 -5.63
CA MET A 328 -5.58 -16.97 -6.56
C MET A 328 -5.78 -17.58 -7.94
N ALA A 329 -4.76 -18.21 -8.52
CA ALA A 329 -4.85 -18.79 -9.85
C ALA A 329 -5.91 -19.91 -9.95
N ALA A 330 -6.23 -20.59 -8.84
CA ALA A 330 -7.26 -21.62 -8.78
C ALA A 330 -8.69 -21.06 -8.77
N ALA A 331 -8.90 -19.81 -8.34
CA ALA A 331 -10.22 -19.17 -8.30
C ALA A 331 -10.68 -18.68 -9.68
N ASP A 332 -11.99 -18.38 -9.85
CA ASP A 332 -12.59 -17.94 -11.11
C ASP A 332 -12.90 -16.46 -11.14
N VAL A 333 -13.27 -15.89 -10.01
CA VAL A 333 -13.66 -14.49 -9.85
C VAL A 333 -13.07 -13.97 -8.55
N PHE A 334 -12.50 -12.79 -8.59
CA PHE A 334 -12.06 -12.09 -7.38
C PHE A 334 -13.10 -11.07 -6.95
N VAL A 335 -13.48 -11.10 -5.66
CA VAL A 335 -14.51 -10.18 -5.10
C VAL A 335 -13.93 -9.42 -3.93
N PHE A 336 -13.94 -8.07 -4.03
CA PHE A 336 -13.33 -7.23 -3.02
C PHE A 336 -14.09 -5.91 -2.82
N PRO A 337 -15.25 -5.95 -2.12
CA PRO A 337 -16.14 -4.82 -1.94
C PRO A 337 -15.67 -3.90 -0.80
N SER A 338 -14.41 -3.50 -0.80
CA SER A 338 -13.82 -2.69 0.26
C SER A 338 -14.52 -1.34 0.40
N LEU A 339 -14.69 -0.88 1.62
CA LEU A 339 -15.33 0.40 1.95
C LEU A 339 -14.31 1.54 2.00
N PHE A 340 -13.05 1.21 2.28
CA PHE A 340 -11.98 2.20 2.39
C PHE A 340 -10.61 1.54 2.27
N GLU A 341 -9.83 1.98 1.26
CA GLU A 341 -8.45 1.57 1.02
C GLU A 341 -7.62 2.73 0.44
N GLY A 342 -6.31 2.62 0.44
CA GLY A 342 -5.44 3.42 -0.39
C GLY A 342 -5.47 2.92 -1.83
N SER A 343 -4.92 1.74 -2.02
CA SER A 343 -5.04 0.91 -3.21
C SER A 343 -4.71 -0.51 -2.79
N ALA A 344 -5.63 -1.41 -2.99
CA ALA A 344 -5.50 -2.79 -2.57
C ALA A 344 -4.59 -3.56 -3.55
N VAL A 345 -3.33 -3.80 -3.17
CA VAL A 345 -2.35 -4.54 -3.98
C VAL A 345 -2.91 -5.90 -4.43
N VAL A 346 -3.74 -6.51 -3.61
CA VAL A 346 -4.40 -7.80 -3.91
C VAL A 346 -5.26 -7.76 -5.18
N THR A 347 -5.78 -6.60 -5.59
CA THR A 347 -6.54 -6.46 -6.84
C THR A 347 -5.61 -6.56 -8.06
N TYR A 348 -4.39 -6.01 -7.98
CA TYR A 348 -3.37 -6.17 -9.02
C TYR A 348 -2.90 -7.61 -9.12
N GLU A 349 -2.74 -8.29 -7.98
CA GLU A 349 -2.39 -9.70 -7.91
C GLU A 349 -3.47 -10.58 -8.53
N ALA A 350 -4.76 -10.27 -8.29
CA ALA A 350 -5.90 -10.94 -8.90
C ALA A 350 -5.93 -10.74 -10.42
N LEU A 351 -5.76 -9.49 -10.90
CA LEU A 351 -5.65 -9.20 -12.33
C LEU A 351 -4.47 -9.95 -12.96
N ALA A 352 -3.33 -10.02 -12.27
CA ALA A 352 -2.16 -10.76 -12.76
C ALA A 352 -2.41 -12.26 -12.85
N CYS A 353 -3.25 -12.84 -12.00
CA CYS A 353 -3.73 -14.21 -12.11
C CYS A 353 -4.83 -14.39 -13.17
N GLY A 354 -5.25 -13.32 -13.85
CA GLY A 354 -6.32 -13.35 -14.84
C GLY A 354 -7.69 -13.55 -14.21
N LEU A 355 -7.95 -13.00 -13.02
CA LEU A 355 -9.26 -13.07 -12.39
C LEU A 355 -10.11 -11.86 -12.78
N PRO A 356 -11.30 -12.03 -13.35
CA PRO A 356 -12.31 -11.00 -13.38
C PRO A 356 -12.57 -10.49 -11.96
N CYS A 357 -12.63 -9.17 -11.77
CA CYS A 357 -12.74 -8.57 -10.46
C CYS A 357 -14.10 -7.90 -10.25
N VAL A 358 -14.76 -8.15 -9.12
CA VAL A 358 -15.91 -7.36 -8.67
C VAL A 358 -15.45 -6.54 -7.47
N VAL A 359 -15.28 -5.23 -7.67
CA VAL A 359 -14.65 -4.35 -6.69
C VAL A 359 -15.42 -3.03 -6.55
N THR A 360 -15.16 -2.30 -5.47
CA THR A 360 -15.67 -0.93 -5.29
C THR A 360 -14.63 0.10 -5.78
N PRO A 361 -15.00 1.32 -6.12
CA PRO A 361 -14.05 2.41 -6.35
C PRO A 361 -13.11 2.63 -5.15
N ALA A 362 -13.63 2.52 -3.93
CA ALA A 362 -12.89 2.65 -2.67
C ALA A 362 -11.81 1.56 -2.47
N ALA A 363 -11.79 0.49 -3.26
CA ALA A 363 -10.67 -0.47 -3.30
C ALA A 363 -9.41 0.14 -3.91
N GLY A 364 -9.51 1.27 -4.62
CA GLY A 364 -8.40 1.93 -5.30
C GLY A 364 -7.78 1.07 -6.39
N SER A 365 -8.59 0.27 -7.06
CA SER A 365 -8.19 -0.67 -8.11
C SER A 365 -8.03 0.02 -9.47
N VAL A 366 -7.30 -0.63 -10.38
CA VAL A 366 -7.16 -0.22 -11.79
C VAL A 366 -8.12 -0.98 -12.71
N VAL A 367 -9.09 -1.65 -12.16
CA VAL A 367 -10.18 -2.34 -12.87
C VAL A 367 -11.05 -1.31 -13.58
N ARG A 368 -11.31 -1.52 -14.86
CA ARG A 368 -12.29 -0.75 -15.64
C ARG A 368 -13.61 -1.50 -15.67
N ASP A 369 -14.68 -0.78 -15.41
CA ASP A 369 -16.02 -1.38 -15.40
C ASP A 369 -16.35 -2.03 -16.74
N CYS A 370 -16.96 -3.22 -16.68
CA CYS A 370 -17.33 -4.05 -17.82
C CYS A 370 -16.15 -4.50 -18.71
N VAL A 371 -14.89 -4.31 -18.33
CA VAL A 371 -13.70 -4.74 -19.08
C VAL A 371 -12.93 -5.84 -18.36
N GLU A 372 -12.31 -5.56 -17.24
CA GLU A 372 -11.60 -6.54 -16.42
C GLU A 372 -12.48 -7.12 -15.30
N GLY A 373 -13.71 -6.69 -15.23
CA GLY A 373 -14.67 -7.04 -14.19
C GLY A 373 -15.73 -5.96 -14.04
N PHE A 374 -16.23 -5.77 -12.83
CA PHE A 374 -17.29 -4.82 -12.52
C PHE A 374 -16.93 -3.92 -11.36
N LEU A 375 -17.33 -2.65 -11.47
CA LEU A 375 -17.33 -1.71 -10.36
C LEU A 375 -18.74 -1.68 -9.74
N VAL A 376 -18.81 -1.87 -8.43
CA VAL A 376 -20.06 -1.82 -7.66
C VAL A 376 -19.98 -0.73 -6.60
N GLY A 377 -21.10 -0.10 -6.28
CA GLY A 377 -21.13 0.92 -5.23
C GLY A 377 -20.78 0.31 -3.85
N PRO A 378 -20.10 1.08 -2.97
CA PRO A 378 -19.96 0.67 -1.57
C PRO A 378 -21.35 0.45 -0.95
N HIS A 379 -21.50 -0.60 -0.14
CA HIS A 379 -22.76 -1.03 0.52
C HIS A 379 -23.86 -1.57 -0.43
N ASP A 380 -23.62 -1.62 -1.73
CA ASP A 380 -24.60 -2.13 -2.71
C ASP A 380 -24.57 -3.67 -2.78
N VAL A 381 -25.29 -4.30 -1.87
CA VAL A 381 -25.44 -5.76 -1.80
C VAL A 381 -26.14 -6.30 -3.05
N ASN A 382 -27.12 -5.57 -3.60
CA ASN A 382 -27.87 -6.00 -4.77
C ASN A 382 -27.00 -6.00 -6.02
N GLY A 383 -26.29 -4.91 -6.27
CA GLY A 383 -25.34 -4.81 -7.37
C GLY A 383 -24.23 -5.85 -7.25
N LEU A 384 -23.67 -6.05 -6.05
CA LEU A 384 -22.66 -7.08 -5.80
C LEU A 384 -23.17 -8.48 -6.13
N ALA A 385 -24.36 -8.83 -5.63
CA ALA A 385 -25.02 -10.11 -5.92
C ALA A 385 -25.27 -10.29 -7.42
N GLN A 386 -25.83 -9.29 -8.09
CA GLN A 386 -26.08 -9.31 -9.55
C GLN A 386 -24.81 -9.57 -10.35
N ARG A 387 -23.70 -8.87 -10.03
CA ARG A 387 -22.44 -9.05 -10.76
C ARG A 387 -21.78 -10.40 -10.47
N MET A 388 -21.88 -10.89 -9.24
CA MET A 388 -21.43 -12.24 -8.92
C MET A 388 -22.27 -13.28 -9.68
N GLU A 389 -23.58 -13.13 -9.71
CA GLU A 389 -24.47 -14.04 -10.45
C GLU A 389 -24.20 -14.01 -11.95
N GLN A 390 -24.00 -12.83 -12.54
CA GLN A 390 -23.67 -12.66 -13.95
C GLN A 390 -22.38 -13.43 -14.30
N LEU A 391 -21.30 -13.21 -13.54
CA LEU A 391 -20.03 -13.90 -13.76
C LEU A 391 -20.13 -15.40 -13.49
N GLY A 392 -20.91 -15.83 -12.51
CA GLY A 392 -21.14 -17.24 -12.21
C GLY A 392 -21.85 -17.99 -13.32
N ASN A 393 -22.83 -17.34 -13.95
CA ASN A 393 -23.67 -17.97 -14.99
C ASN A 393 -23.06 -17.92 -16.41
N MET A 394 -22.06 -17.04 -16.65
CA MET A 394 -21.55 -16.76 -17.99
C MET A 394 -20.05 -17.11 -18.11
N PRO A 395 -19.72 -18.40 -18.36
CA PRO A 395 -18.32 -18.84 -18.49
C PRO A 395 -17.54 -18.09 -19.57
N GLU A 396 -18.20 -17.76 -20.70
CA GLU A 396 -17.59 -17.02 -21.81
C GLU A 396 -17.22 -15.59 -21.40
N LEU A 397 -18.09 -14.93 -20.63
CA LEU A 397 -17.82 -13.60 -20.09
C LEU A 397 -16.63 -13.66 -19.12
N ARG A 398 -16.58 -14.68 -18.24
CA ARG A 398 -15.42 -14.89 -17.37
C ARG A 398 -14.13 -15.08 -18.17
N ALA A 399 -14.17 -15.90 -19.21
CA ALA A 399 -13.00 -16.14 -20.08
C ALA A 399 -12.52 -14.84 -20.75
N TRP A 400 -13.45 -14.06 -21.28
CA TRP A 400 -13.15 -12.79 -21.93
C TRP A 400 -12.55 -11.77 -20.94
N MET A 401 -13.18 -11.57 -19.77
CA MET A 401 -12.69 -10.67 -18.73
C MET A 401 -11.37 -11.17 -18.13
N SER A 402 -11.16 -12.49 -18.05
CA SER A 402 -9.90 -13.10 -17.60
C SER A 402 -8.72 -12.70 -18.50
N ALA A 403 -8.92 -12.77 -19.82
CA ALA A 403 -7.91 -12.35 -20.79
C ALA A 403 -7.62 -10.84 -20.66
N ALA A 404 -8.67 -10.01 -20.52
CA ALA A 404 -8.55 -8.58 -20.31
C ALA A 404 -7.81 -8.24 -19.00
N ALA A 405 -8.15 -8.92 -17.90
CA ALA A 405 -7.50 -8.76 -16.60
C ALA A 405 -6.01 -9.06 -16.67
N ARG A 406 -5.62 -10.16 -17.33
CA ARG A 406 -4.21 -10.50 -17.52
C ARG A 406 -3.48 -9.46 -18.38
N CYS A 407 -4.11 -8.95 -19.41
CA CYS A 407 -3.56 -7.90 -20.26
C CYS A 407 -3.34 -6.62 -19.44
N ARG A 408 -4.36 -6.19 -18.69
CA ARG A 408 -4.32 -4.99 -17.83
C ARG A 408 -3.20 -5.06 -16.80
N ALA A 409 -3.00 -6.22 -16.14
CA ALA A 409 -1.97 -6.39 -15.12
C ALA A 409 -0.55 -6.13 -15.64
N ARG A 410 -0.29 -6.36 -16.93
CA ARG A 410 1.02 -6.08 -17.53
C ARG A 410 1.34 -4.59 -17.61
N ASP A 411 0.32 -3.74 -17.54
CA ASP A 411 0.49 -2.30 -17.48
C ASP A 411 0.81 -1.80 -16.07
N PHE A 412 0.71 -2.67 -15.07
CA PHE A 412 0.92 -2.36 -13.65
C PHE A 412 1.89 -3.37 -13.03
N ASP A 413 3.12 -3.37 -13.52
CA ASP A 413 4.24 -4.11 -12.94
C ASP A 413 5.18 -3.18 -12.15
N TRP A 414 6.04 -3.77 -11.32
CA TRP A 414 6.95 -2.97 -10.50
C TRP A 414 7.93 -2.13 -11.31
N PRO A 415 8.49 -2.57 -12.46
CA PRO A 415 9.31 -1.71 -13.31
C PRO A 415 8.60 -0.43 -13.76
N ARG A 416 7.31 -0.49 -14.12
CA ARG A 416 6.53 0.70 -14.50
C ARG A 416 6.29 1.62 -13.31
N TYR A 417 5.97 1.04 -12.13
CA TYR A 417 5.89 1.81 -10.88
C TYR A 417 7.20 2.56 -10.61
N HIS A 418 8.35 1.89 -10.76
CA HIS A 418 9.67 2.51 -10.59
C HIS A 418 9.87 3.69 -11.54
N GLY A 419 9.53 3.53 -12.83
CA GLY A 419 9.61 4.60 -13.83
C GLY A 419 8.75 5.79 -13.45
N SER A 420 7.47 5.57 -13.14
CA SER A 420 6.53 6.62 -12.75
C SER A 420 6.96 7.37 -11.48
N LEU A 421 7.55 6.66 -10.52
CA LEU A 421 8.11 7.28 -9.31
C LEU A 421 9.33 8.15 -9.63
N VAL A 422 10.26 7.65 -10.46
CA VAL A 422 11.44 8.41 -10.89
C VAL A 422 11.03 9.66 -11.65
N ASP A 423 10.04 9.56 -12.54
CA ASP A 423 9.48 10.71 -13.27
C ASP A 423 8.86 11.75 -12.33
N ALA A 424 8.17 11.29 -11.27
CA ALA A 424 7.60 12.18 -10.26
C ALA A 424 8.70 12.95 -9.49
N VAL A 425 9.78 12.26 -9.12
CA VAL A 425 10.94 12.87 -8.47
C VAL A 425 11.61 13.89 -9.39
N ASN A 426 11.87 13.52 -10.64
CA ASN A 426 12.54 14.39 -11.62
C ASN A 426 11.69 15.64 -11.98
N ALA A 427 10.38 15.51 -11.99
CA ALA A 427 9.48 16.65 -12.24
C ALA A 427 9.53 17.68 -11.10
N LEU A 428 9.71 17.22 -9.85
CA LEU A 428 9.81 18.11 -8.69
C LEU A 428 11.20 18.75 -8.54
N THR A 429 12.25 18.09 -9.09
CA THR A 429 13.65 18.49 -8.96
C THR A 429 14.32 18.63 -10.33
N PRO A 430 13.92 19.64 -11.15
CA PRO A 430 14.43 19.81 -12.51
C PRO A 430 15.96 19.96 -12.60
N THR A 431 16.63 20.39 -11.54
CA THR A 431 18.10 20.45 -11.44
C THR A 431 18.80 19.08 -11.41
N LEU A 432 18.07 17.98 -11.24
CA LEU A 432 18.62 16.61 -11.27
C LEU A 432 18.99 16.10 -12.69
N ARG A 433 18.63 16.82 -13.74
CA ARG A 433 18.86 16.38 -15.13
C ARG A 433 20.28 16.59 -15.66
N ILE A 434 21.19 17.19 -14.89
CA ILE A 434 22.56 17.48 -15.35
C ILE A 434 23.55 16.48 -14.73
N GLY A 435 23.53 15.23 -15.22
CA GLY A 435 24.47 14.21 -14.72
C GLY A 435 24.56 12.90 -15.51
N SER A 436 23.92 12.79 -16.68
CA SER A 436 24.15 11.65 -17.57
C SER A 436 24.53 12.15 -18.96
N THR A 437 25.83 12.11 -19.23
CA THR A 437 26.50 11.97 -20.52
C THR A 437 25.79 12.46 -21.78
N GLY A 438 26.34 13.55 -22.38
CA GLY A 438 26.51 13.63 -23.83
C GLY A 438 25.34 14.19 -24.64
N THR A 439 25.59 15.40 -25.15
CA THR A 439 25.03 16.07 -26.32
C THR A 439 23.58 16.58 -26.25
N PRO A 440 23.38 17.89 -26.36
CA PRO A 440 22.05 18.47 -26.45
C PRO A 440 21.47 18.18 -27.84
N VAL A 441 20.41 17.37 -27.90
CA VAL A 441 19.57 17.31 -29.08
C VAL A 441 18.66 18.55 -29.03
N LEU A 442 18.99 19.53 -29.87
CA LEU A 442 18.13 20.64 -30.21
C LEU A 442 16.91 20.12 -30.95
N THR A 443 15.74 20.09 -30.33
CA THR A 443 14.48 19.94 -31.03
C THR A 443 14.13 21.27 -31.73
N PRO A 444 13.79 21.25 -33.02
CA PRO A 444 13.45 22.48 -33.75
C PRO A 444 12.10 23.01 -33.25
N ALA A 445 12.09 24.29 -32.91
CA ALA A 445 10.89 25.06 -32.68
C ALA A 445 9.98 25.01 -33.90
N SER A 446 8.75 24.54 -33.73
CA SER A 446 7.71 24.64 -34.74
C SER A 446 7.33 26.11 -34.93
N LYS A 447 7.77 26.68 -36.04
CA LYS A 447 7.19 27.90 -36.59
C LYS A 447 5.72 27.62 -36.93
N ARG A 448 4.83 28.31 -36.26
CA ARG A 448 3.51 28.67 -36.82
C ARG A 448 3.47 30.17 -36.88
N GLU A 449 3.77 30.68 -38.06
CA GLU A 449 3.28 31.99 -38.53
C GLU A 449 2.17 31.75 -39.53
N LEU A 450 1.09 32.40 -39.28
CA LEU A 450 0.20 33.23 -40.11
C LEU A 450 0.06 32.84 -41.61
N VAL A 451 -1.10 32.34 -41.99
CA VAL A 451 -2.06 33.03 -42.88
C VAL A 451 -3.47 32.49 -42.56
#